data_5423b22e12fd8c6c7b028079689e6cf4
#
_entry.id   5423b22e12fd8c6c7b028079689e6cf4
#
_cell.length_a   1.000
_cell.length_b   1.000
_cell.length_c   1.000
_cell.angle_alpha   90.00
_cell.angle_beta   90.00
_cell.angle_gamma   90.00
#
_symmetry.space_group_name_H-M   'P 1'
#
loop_
_entity.id
_entity.type
_entity.pdbx_description
1 polymer ?
#
loop_
_entity_poly.entity_id
_entity_poly.type
_entity_poly.pdbx_seq_one_letter_code
_entity_poly.pdbx_strand_id
1 'polypeptide(L)'
;GIGQFSHAVRRRLNMLYLVENNGTYGLTKGQASATADPTSKNKKGLSTPFESIDLAAMAIELGAGFVARSFSGDKAQLVPLMKAAIRYRGFALIDVISPCVTFNNPPASTKSYDYVREHNAALDRVDFVAGRAQITADYEAGTTTNVTLHDGSVMALHKLAADYDP
;
A
#
# COMPACT_ATOMS: atom_id res chain seq x y z
N GLY A 1 10.00 10.10 -0.69
CA GLY A 1 8.67 9.89 -0.68
C GLY A 1 7.99 9.17 0.48
N ILE A 2 8.42 7.96 0.86
CA ILE A 2 7.67 7.11 1.82
C ILE A 2 7.56 7.75 3.20
N GLY A 3 8.59 8.41 3.69
CA GLY A 3 8.57 9.09 4.99
C GLY A 3 7.53 10.21 5.03
N GLN A 4 7.47 11.05 3.99
CA GLN A 4 6.50 12.14 3.88
C GLN A 4 5.08 11.59 3.70
N PHE A 5 4.92 10.51 2.93
CA PHE A 5 3.64 9.83 2.77
C PHE A 5 3.11 9.32 4.12
N SER A 6 3.90 8.52 4.84
CA SER A 6 3.53 7.98 6.15
C SER A 6 3.22 9.10 7.16
N HIS A 7 4.01 10.18 7.13
CA HIS A 7 3.79 11.33 8.00
C HIS A 7 2.46 12.06 7.69
N ALA A 8 2.12 12.24 6.41
CA ALA A 8 0.88 12.86 5.98
C ALA A 8 -0.35 12.03 6.38
N VAL A 9 -0.30 10.70 6.19
CA VAL A 9 -1.36 9.78 6.63
C VAL A 9 -1.54 9.85 8.14
N ARG A 10 -0.46 9.70 8.91
CA ARG A 10 -0.49 9.73 10.38
C ARG A 10 -1.09 11.03 10.92
N ARG A 11 -0.83 12.15 10.29
CA ARG A 11 -1.35 13.46 10.70
C ARG A 11 -2.79 13.70 10.21
N ARG A 12 -3.36 12.77 9.44
CA ARG A 12 -4.70 12.89 8.86
C ARG A 12 -4.90 14.22 8.13
N LEU A 13 -3.89 14.62 7.35
CA LEU A 13 -3.96 15.86 6.59
C LEU A 13 -5.16 15.79 5.63
N ASN A 14 -5.92 16.89 5.55
CA ASN A 14 -7.04 16.97 4.60
C ASN A 14 -6.51 17.20 3.19
N MET A 15 -6.16 16.10 2.50
CA MET A 15 -5.55 16.14 1.17
C MET A 15 -5.86 14.89 0.36
N LEU A 16 -5.89 15.06 -0.96
CA LEU A 16 -5.83 13.97 -1.92
C LEU A 16 -4.36 13.75 -2.32
N TYR A 17 -3.85 12.55 -2.05
CA TYR A 17 -2.55 12.08 -2.51
C TYR A 17 -2.77 11.15 -3.71
N LEU A 18 -2.48 11.63 -4.91
CA LEU A 18 -2.65 10.89 -6.15
C LEU A 18 -1.28 10.44 -6.64
N VAL A 19 -1.13 9.13 -6.85
CA VAL A 19 0.11 8.53 -7.37
C VAL A 19 -0.14 8.02 -8.77
N GLU A 20 0.60 8.52 -9.75
CA GLU A 20 0.66 7.97 -11.09
C GLU A 20 1.68 6.82 -11.12
N ASN A 21 1.17 5.61 -10.84
CA ASN A 21 2.00 4.43 -10.61
C ASN A 21 2.32 3.73 -11.94
N ASN A 22 3.52 3.99 -12.45
CA ASN A 22 4.03 3.35 -13.66
C ASN A 22 5.14 2.32 -13.39
N GLY A 23 5.54 2.10 -12.14
CA GLY A 23 6.58 1.15 -11.74
C GLY A 23 8.00 1.53 -12.18
N THR A 24 8.22 2.73 -12.75
CA THR A 24 9.51 3.10 -13.31
C THR A 24 9.83 4.59 -13.15
N TYR A 25 11.11 4.95 -13.18
CA TYR A 25 11.56 6.33 -13.34
C TYR A 25 11.76 6.62 -14.84
N GLY A 26 10.74 7.21 -15.49
CA GLY A 26 10.76 7.46 -16.93
C GLY A 26 11.80 8.49 -17.38
N LEU A 27 11.93 9.61 -16.62
CA LEU A 27 12.85 10.70 -16.93
C LEU A 27 14.31 10.23 -17.04
N THR A 28 14.73 9.36 -16.14
CA THR A 28 16.11 8.83 -16.06
C THR A 28 16.30 7.54 -16.86
N LYS A 29 15.37 7.23 -17.77
CA LYS A 29 15.44 6.15 -18.76
C LYS A 29 15.18 4.73 -18.22
N GLY A 30 14.27 4.59 -17.27
CA GLY A 30 13.64 3.31 -16.98
C GLY A 30 14.26 2.51 -15.85
N GLN A 31 14.80 3.17 -14.81
CA GLN A 31 15.11 2.49 -13.56
C GLN A 31 13.82 2.02 -12.88
N ALA A 32 13.88 0.87 -12.22
CA ALA A 32 12.78 0.38 -11.41
C ALA A 32 12.47 1.33 -10.25
N SER A 33 11.19 1.66 -10.08
CA SER A 33 10.73 2.41 -8.90
C SER A 33 10.43 1.44 -7.74
N ALA A 34 10.07 1.97 -6.58
CA ALA A 34 9.70 1.16 -5.43
C ALA A 34 8.42 0.31 -5.65
N THR A 35 7.63 0.60 -6.68
CA THR A 35 6.44 -0.16 -7.06
C THR A 35 6.65 -1.04 -8.29
N ALA A 36 7.90 -1.18 -8.77
CA ALA A 36 8.22 -2.04 -9.90
C ALA A 36 8.03 -3.52 -9.54
N ASP A 37 7.55 -4.30 -10.50
CA ASP A 37 7.45 -5.74 -10.32
C ASP A 37 8.85 -6.35 -10.12
N PRO A 38 9.01 -7.41 -9.28
CA PRO A 38 10.32 -8.03 -9.01
C PRO A 38 11.04 -8.53 -10.26
N THR A 39 10.29 -8.84 -11.31
CA THR A 39 10.83 -9.28 -12.62
C THR A 39 11.11 -8.14 -13.59
N SER A 40 10.80 -6.89 -13.22
CA SER A 40 11.04 -5.71 -14.07
C SER A 40 12.53 -5.57 -14.38
N LYS A 41 12.83 -5.39 -15.67
CA LYS A 41 14.20 -5.20 -16.15
C LYS A 41 14.40 -3.75 -16.59
N ASN A 42 15.51 -3.15 -16.15
CA ASN A 42 15.94 -1.87 -16.69
C ASN A 42 16.49 -2.02 -18.12
N LYS A 43 16.83 -0.91 -18.78
CA LYS A 43 17.43 -0.94 -20.14
C LYS A 43 18.70 -1.79 -20.28
N LYS A 44 19.41 -2.04 -19.19
CA LYS A 44 20.61 -2.90 -19.17
C LYS A 44 20.28 -4.38 -18.90
N GLY A 45 19.00 -4.75 -18.83
CA GLY A 45 18.54 -6.10 -18.59
C GLY A 45 18.66 -6.56 -17.14
N LEU A 46 19.05 -5.68 -16.22
CA LEU A 46 19.16 -6.01 -14.79
C LEU A 46 17.77 -5.96 -14.16
N SER A 47 17.40 -7.05 -13.49
CA SER A 47 16.17 -7.13 -12.70
C SER A 47 16.32 -6.38 -11.38
N THR A 48 15.21 -5.83 -10.86
CA THR A 48 15.20 -5.31 -9.49
C THR A 48 15.30 -6.45 -8.49
N PRO A 49 16.20 -6.39 -7.50
CA PRO A 49 16.30 -7.39 -6.46
C PRO A 49 15.31 -7.15 -5.31
N PHE A 50 14.53 -6.08 -5.37
CA PHE A 50 13.64 -5.66 -4.28
C PHE A 50 12.20 -6.03 -4.59
N GLU A 51 11.46 -6.36 -3.53
CA GLU A 51 10.01 -6.55 -3.60
C GLU A 51 9.29 -5.22 -3.86
N SER A 52 8.15 -5.32 -4.53
CA SER A 52 7.30 -4.16 -4.83
C SER A 52 6.56 -3.69 -3.57
N ILE A 53 6.49 -2.39 -3.37
CA ILE A 53 5.67 -1.79 -2.33
C ILE A 53 4.24 -1.65 -2.83
N ASP A 54 3.27 -2.19 -2.09
CA ASP A 54 1.86 -1.93 -2.28
C ASP A 54 1.44 -0.66 -1.50
N LEU A 55 1.25 0.43 -2.24
CA LEU A 55 0.89 1.73 -1.65
C LEU A 55 -0.51 1.73 -1.02
N ALA A 56 -1.46 0.98 -1.61
CA ALA A 56 -2.82 0.90 -1.08
C ALA A 56 -2.83 0.12 0.25
N ALA A 57 -2.18 -1.04 0.30
CA ALA A 57 -2.06 -1.81 1.53
C ALA A 57 -1.35 -0.99 2.63
N MET A 58 -0.26 -0.32 2.28
CA MET A 58 0.46 0.54 3.23
C MET A 58 -0.40 1.70 3.75
N ALA A 59 -1.20 2.34 2.89
CA ALA A 59 -2.10 3.41 3.31
C ALA A 59 -3.18 2.92 4.29
N ILE A 60 -3.73 1.73 4.05
CA ILE A 60 -4.71 1.09 4.93
C ILE A 60 -4.09 0.82 6.30
N GLU A 61 -2.92 0.21 6.35
CA GLU A 61 -2.21 -0.10 7.60
C GLU A 61 -1.85 1.17 8.40
N LEU A 62 -1.55 2.26 7.71
CA LEU A 62 -1.30 3.57 8.34
C LEU A 62 -2.59 4.29 8.78
N GLY A 63 -3.76 3.76 8.48
CA GLY A 63 -5.05 4.31 8.89
C GLY A 63 -5.58 5.43 7.98
N ALA A 64 -5.25 5.43 6.69
CA ALA A 64 -5.89 6.30 5.72
C ALA A 64 -7.38 5.96 5.62
N GLY A 65 -8.25 6.97 5.69
CA GLY A 65 -9.70 6.74 5.71
C GLY A 65 -10.34 6.64 4.31
N PHE A 66 -9.61 6.98 3.25
CA PHE A 66 -10.01 6.78 1.86
C PHE A 66 -8.81 6.23 1.08
N VAL A 67 -8.96 5.04 0.54
CA VAL A 67 -7.94 4.41 -0.30
C VAL A 67 -8.60 3.82 -1.53
N ALA A 68 -8.08 4.14 -2.69
CA ALA A 68 -8.56 3.59 -3.95
C ALA A 68 -7.40 3.23 -4.87
N ARG A 69 -7.62 2.23 -5.73
CA ARG A 69 -6.76 1.94 -6.88
C ARG A 69 -7.58 2.09 -8.14
N SER A 70 -7.01 2.68 -9.17
CA SER A 70 -7.67 2.88 -10.45
C SER A 70 -6.64 2.82 -11.59
N PHE A 71 -7.12 3.00 -12.80
CA PHE A 71 -6.33 2.92 -14.02
C PHE A 71 -6.51 4.18 -14.87
N SER A 72 -5.42 4.75 -15.37
CA SER A 72 -5.45 5.96 -16.20
C SER A 72 -6.20 5.77 -17.53
N GLY A 73 -6.32 4.52 -17.99
CA GLY A 73 -7.09 4.14 -19.17
C GLY A 73 -8.59 4.00 -18.94
N ASP A 74 -9.06 4.01 -17.69
CA ASP A 74 -10.47 3.94 -17.33
C ASP A 74 -10.95 5.24 -16.67
N LYS A 75 -11.31 6.21 -17.50
CA LYS A 75 -11.81 7.50 -17.03
C LYS A 75 -13.18 7.40 -16.38
N ALA A 76 -13.99 6.40 -16.76
CA ALA A 76 -15.34 6.22 -16.22
C ALA A 76 -15.27 5.85 -14.73
N GLN A 77 -14.28 5.07 -14.32
CA GLN A 77 -14.02 4.75 -12.92
C GLN A 77 -13.20 5.84 -12.21
N LEU A 78 -12.11 6.30 -12.82
CA LEU A 78 -11.16 7.22 -12.18
C LEU A 78 -11.79 8.56 -11.79
N VAL A 79 -12.60 9.16 -12.68
CA VAL A 79 -13.18 10.49 -12.43
C VAL A 79 -14.15 10.52 -11.24
N PRO A 80 -15.09 9.56 -11.07
CA PRO A 80 -15.89 9.47 -9.86
C PRO A 80 -15.08 9.29 -8.59
N LEU A 81 -14.02 8.44 -8.60
CA LEU A 81 -13.14 8.25 -7.46
C LEU A 81 -12.41 9.53 -7.07
N MET A 82 -11.88 10.27 -8.04
CA MET A 82 -11.25 11.57 -7.78
C MET A 82 -12.23 12.57 -7.15
N LYS A 83 -13.46 12.66 -7.67
CA LYS A 83 -14.50 13.52 -7.10
C LYS A 83 -14.87 13.12 -5.67
N ALA A 84 -14.96 11.84 -5.38
CA ALA A 84 -15.22 11.33 -4.03
C ALA A 84 -14.05 11.66 -3.08
N ALA A 85 -12.82 11.41 -3.51
CA ALA A 85 -11.61 11.69 -2.73
C ALA A 85 -11.43 13.18 -2.41
N ILE A 86 -11.74 14.07 -3.36
CA ILE A 86 -11.69 15.53 -3.15
C ILE A 86 -12.72 15.98 -2.09
N ARG A 87 -13.88 15.32 -2.05
CA ARG A 87 -14.94 15.63 -1.07
C ARG A 87 -14.69 15.04 0.30
N TYR A 88 -13.85 14.00 0.36
CA TYR A 88 -13.51 13.33 1.61
C TYR A 88 -12.77 14.29 2.56
N ARG A 89 -13.11 14.26 3.84
CA ARG A 89 -12.46 15.08 4.88
C ARG A 89 -11.43 14.24 5.62
N GLY A 90 -10.17 14.37 5.22
CA GLY A 90 -9.05 13.63 5.76
C GLY A 90 -8.05 13.27 4.67
N PHE A 91 -7.16 12.31 4.95
CA PHE A 91 -6.19 11.85 3.98
C PHE A 91 -6.82 10.82 3.04
N ALA A 92 -6.80 11.12 1.75
CA ALA A 92 -7.25 10.23 0.69
C ALA A 92 -6.05 9.83 -0.20
N LEU A 93 -5.91 8.54 -0.50
CA LEU A 93 -4.98 8.01 -1.49
C LEU A 93 -5.75 7.51 -2.71
N ILE A 94 -5.29 7.85 -3.90
CA ILE A 94 -5.61 7.13 -5.14
C ILE A 94 -4.31 6.67 -5.79
N ASP A 95 -4.10 5.36 -5.85
CA ASP A 95 -3.02 4.70 -6.60
C ASP A 95 -3.50 4.44 -8.03
N VAL A 96 -3.10 5.29 -8.98
CA VAL A 96 -3.52 5.21 -10.38
C VAL A 96 -2.47 4.46 -11.17
N ILE A 97 -2.79 3.24 -11.60
CA ILE A 97 -1.93 2.52 -12.55
C ILE A 97 -1.88 3.33 -13.86
N SER A 98 -0.69 3.81 -14.20
CA SER A 98 -0.46 4.70 -15.34
C SER A 98 0.75 4.23 -16.15
N PRO A 99 0.57 3.31 -17.10
CA PRO A 99 1.67 2.66 -17.80
C PRO A 99 2.65 3.63 -18.45
N CYS A 100 3.94 3.39 -18.26
CA CYS A 100 4.98 4.07 -19.04
C CYS A 100 5.19 3.32 -20.35
N VAL A 101 4.58 3.79 -21.44
CA VAL A 101 4.60 3.12 -22.74
C VAL A 101 6.01 2.90 -23.30
N THR A 102 6.97 3.72 -22.86
CA THR A 102 8.37 3.62 -23.33
C THR A 102 9.20 2.63 -22.53
N PHE A 103 8.96 2.51 -21.22
CA PHE A 103 9.89 1.81 -20.34
C PHE A 103 9.25 0.67 -19.52
N ASN A 104 7.93 0.65 -19.36
CA ASN A 104 7.27 -0.38 -18.57
C ASN A 104 5.84 -0.65 -19.07
N ASN A 105 5.74 -1.16 -20.30
CA ASN A 105 4.47 -1.60 -20.87
C ASN A 105 4.57 -2.97 -21.59
N PRO A 106 5.50 -3.89 -21.20
CA PRO A 106 5.45 -5.24 -21.74
C PRO A 106 4.24 -5.99 -21.15
N PRO A 107 3.62 -6.94 -21.88
CA PRO A 107 2.43 -7.66 -21.42
C PRO A 107 2.59 -8.35 -20.04
N ALA A 108 3.80 -8.75 -19.69
CA ALA A 108 4.10 -9.37 -18.40
C ALA A 108 4.18 -8.38 -17.23
N SER A 109 4.19 -7.06 -17.48
CA SER A 109 4.19 -6.06 -16.40
C SER A 109 2.79 -5.89 -15.84
N THR A 110 2.64 -5.96 -14.51
CA THR A 110 1.37 -5.67 -13.82
C THR A 110 0.91 -4.22 -14.00
N LYS A 111 1.76 -3.37 -14.56
CA LYS A 111 1.48 -1.95 -14.87
C LYS A 111 1.17 -1.73 -16.36
N SER A 112 1.20 -2.78 -17.21
CA SER A 112 0.92 -2.62 -18.64
C SER A 112 -0.57 -2.42 -18.92
N TYR A 113 -0.89 -1.81 -20.06
CA TYR A 113 -2.29 -1.67 -20.50
C TYR A 113 -2.98 -3.00 -20.68
N ASP A 114 -2.30 -3.98 -21.28
CA ASP A 114 -2.87 -5.30 -21.54
C ASP A 114 -3.14 -6.05 -20.26
N TYR A 115 -2.15 -6.12 -19.36
CA TYR A 115 -2.32 -6.77 -18.07
C TYR A 115 -3.47 -6.17 -17.26
N VAL A 116 -3.53 -4.83 -17.14
CA VAL A 116 -4.59 -4.18 -16.34
C VAL A 116 -5.97 -4.42 -16.94
N ARG A 117 -6.12 -4.44 -18.27
CA ARG A 117 -7.40 -4.73 -18.93
C ARG A 117 -7.86 -6.17 -18.74
N GLU A 118 -6.92 -7.12 -18.72
CA GLU A 118 -7.21 -8.53 -18.49
C GLU A 118 -7.49 -8.85 -17.02
N HIS A 119 -6.94 -8.06 -16.10
CA HIS A 119 -6.98 -8.31 -14.64
C HIS A 119 -7.66 -7.19 -13.87
N ASN A 120 -8.68 -6.56 -14.44
CA ASN A 120 -9.35 -5.41 -13.84
C ASN A 120 -10.25 -5.74 -12.64
N ALA A 121 -10.53 -7.01 -12.37
CA ALA A 121 -11.40 -7.42 -11.26
C ALA A 121 -10.98 -6.84 -9.90
N ALA A 122 -9.69 -6.64 -9.68
CA ALA A 122 -9.18 -5.99 -8.46
C ALA A 122 -9.49 -4.49 -8.39
N LEU A 123 -9.75 -3.85 -9.53
CA LEU A 123 -10.13 -2.43 -9.64
C LEU A 123 -11.64 -2.22 -9.49
N ASP A 124 -12.43 -3.26 -9.78
CA ASP A 124 -13.90 -3.23 -9.69
C ASP A 124 -14.40 -3.69 -8.32
N ARG A 125 -13.51 -4.13 -7.45
CA ARG A 125 -13.84 -4.62 -6.12
C ARG A 125 -13.91 -3.47 -5.11
N VAL A 126 -15.05 -3.37 -4.43
CA VAL A 126 -15.23 -2.46 -3.29
C VAL A 126 -15.49 -3.31 -2.06
N ASP A 127 -14.73 -3.06 -0.99
CA ASP A 127 -14.84 -3.80 0.25
C ASP A 127 -14.57 -2.89 1.45
N PHE A 128 -15.08 -3.30 2.62
CA PHE A 128 -14.79 -2.66 3.89
C PHE A 128 -13.67 -3.42 4.60
N VAL A 129 -12.55 -2.75 4.81
CA VAL A 129 -11.45 -3.32 5.59
C VAL A 129 -11.65 -2.95 7.05
N ALA A 130 -12.11 -3.93 7.84
CA ALA A 130 -12.20 -3.75 9.28
C ALA A 130 -10.81 -3.62 9.91
N GLY A 131 -10.68 -2.69 10.86
CA GLY A 131 -9.50 -2.64 11.71
C GLY A 131 -9.36 -3.96 12.48
N ARG A 132 -8.13 -4.45 12.67
CA ARG A 132 -7.88 -5.61 13.51
C ARG A 132 -8.26 -5.28 14.95
N ALA A 133 -8.97 -6.17 15.61
CA ALA A 133 -9.27 -6.04 17.03
C ALA A 133 -7.96 -5.99 17.83
N GLN A 134 -7.91 -5.13 18.83
CA GLN A 134 -6.75 -5.08 19.72
C GLN A 134 -6.71 -6.37 20.55
N ILE A 135 -5.56 -7.03 20.56
CA ILE A 135 -5.30 -8.17 21.44
C ILE A 135 -4.86 -7.60 22.81
N THR A 136 -5.66 -7.85 23.82
CA THR A 136 -5.33 -7.45 25.20
C THR A 136 -5.04 -8.69 26.03
N ALA A 137 -4.03 -8.62 26.87
CA ALA A 137 -3.72 -9.66 27.85
C ALA A 137 -3.61 -9.01 29.23
N ASP A 138 -4.44 -9.47 30.18
CA ASP A 138 -4.35 -9.07 31.59
C ASP A 138 -3.84 -10.24 32.40
N TYR A 139 -2.70 -10.04 33.09
CA TYR A 139 -2.04 -11.07 33.88
C TYR A 139 -1.11 -10.42 34.91
N GLU A 140 -0.73 -11.17 35.93
CA GLU A 140 0.03 -10.66 37.08
C GLU A 140 1.45 -10.25 36.70
N ALA A 141 1.97 -9.21 37.38
CA ALA A 141 3.34 -8.76 37.25
C ALA A 141 4.32 -9.89 37.64
N GLY A 142 5.44 -10.00 36.92
CA GLY A 142 6.43 -11.06 37.13
C GLY A 142 6.05 -12.43 36.57
N THR A 143 4.89 -12.54 35.87
CA THR A 143 4.44 -13.81 35.28
C THR A 143 4.53 -13.80 33.74
N THR A 144 4.31 -14.96 33.17
CA THR A 144 4.29 -15.15 31.71
C THR A 144 2.93 -15.70 31.27
N THR A 145 2.35 -15.18 30.23
CA THR A 145 1.12 -15.71 29.62
C THR A 145 1.30 -15.92 28.13
N ASN A 146 0.53 -16.85 27.55
CA ASN A 146 0.50 -17.09 26.11
C ASN A 146 -0.65 -16.33 25.47
N VAL A 147 -0.37 -15.61 24.40
CA VAL A 147 -1.34 -14.86 23.62
C VAL A 147 -1.38 -15.41 22.20
N THR A 148 -2.59 -15.68 21.70
CA THR A 148 -2.79 -16.09 20.31
C THR A 148 -2.92 -14.84 19.44
N LEU A 149 -2.09 -14.73 18.42
CA LEU A 149 -2.11 -13.64 17.47
C LEU A 149 -3.16 -13.86 16.37
N HIS A 150 -3.43 -12.83 15.56
CA HIS A 150 -4.45 -12.88 14.50
C HIS A 150 -4.16 -13.90 13.38
N ASP A 151 -2.91 -14.30 13.21
CA ASP A 151 -2.48 -15.33 12.28
C ASP A 151 -2.53 -16.75 12.86
N GLY A 152 -3.00 -16.89 14.11
CA GLY A 152 -3.07 -18.16 14.84
C GLY A 152 -1.77 -18.55 15.53
N SER A 153 -0.69 -17.81 15.37
CA SER A 153 0.55 -18.05 16.09
C SER A 153 0.40 -17.72 17.58
N VAL A 154 1.23 -18.34 18.42
CA VAL A 154 1.21 -18.10 19.86
C VAL A 154 2.50 -17.44 20.30
N MET A 155 2.37 -16.35 21.04
CA MET A 155 3.48 -15.59 21.60
C MET A 155 3.41 -15.62 23.13
N ALA A 156 4.51 -15.95 23.77
CA ALA A 156 4.65 -15.81 25.23
C ALA A 156 5.00 -14.35 25.56
N LEU A 157 4.19 -13.71 26.37
CA LEU A 157 4.42 -12.38 26.90
C LEU A 157 4.84 -12.47 28.36
N HIS A 158 5.95 -11.83 28.70
CA HIS A 158 6.41 -11.69 30.08
C HIS A 158 6.14 -10.27 30.59
N LYS A 159 5.43 -10.14 31.70
CA LYS A 159 5.20 -8.86 32.38
C LYS A 159 6.31 -8.65 33.41
N LEU A 160 6.93 -7.51 33.39
CA LEU A 160 7.95 -7.18 34.37
C LEU A 160 7.38 -7.22 35.78
N ALA A 161 8.19 -7.62 36.75
CA ALA A 161 7.79 -7.57 38.16
C ALA A 161 7.51 -6.12 38.59
N ALA A 162 6.65 -5.93 39.57
CA ALA A 162 6.26 -4.58 40.01
C ALA A 162 7.41 -3.79 40.64
N ASP A 163 8.42 -4.49 41.14
CA ASP A 163 9.64 -3.97 41.76
C ASP A 163 10.86 -3.99 40.83
N TYR A 164 10.63 -4.24 39.50
CA TYR A 164 11.71 -4.23 38.53
C TYR A 164 12.35 -2.83 38.45
N ASP A 165 13.66 -2.78 38.66
CA ASP A 165 14.52 -1.60 38.51
C ASP A 165 15.44 -1.85 37.30
N PRO A 166 15.35 -1.04 36.21
CA PRO A 166 16.10 -1.23 34.96
C PRO A 166 17.59 -0.93 35.08
#